data_9f32cf735b489bb6e9f6618df696c5c7
#
_entry.id   9f32cf735b489bb6e9f6618df696c5c7
#
_cell.length_a   1.000
_cell.length_b   1.000
_cell.length_c   1.000
_cell.angle_alpha   90.00
_cell.angle_beta   90.00
_cell.angle_gamma   90.00
#
_symmetry.space_group_name_H-M   'P 1'
#
loop_
_entity.id
_entity.type
_entity.pdbx_description
1 polymer ?
#
loop_
_entity_poly.entity_id
_entity_poly.type
_entity_poly.pdbx_seq_one_letter_code
_entity_poly.pdbx_strand_id
1 'polypeptide(L)'
;SQGIAQLMKKNKIEVFTGDASIVSVGQVQVGDQVLVTDSILIATGAEQKSLGPIAIDGQQIWGAREAMTPTALPARLLIVGAGAIGVEFASFYRALGSAVTLLEVAPNILPAEDTDISALAADALSQRGINVQVGQGLDGLASVDGCVEATIAGETLEFDAAILSVGVAGRVQGLGLDALGVAMDRGFIVVDERQQTSIPGIYAIGDVAGAPCLAHKATHEAMIAAETIAGHFVQGLQRDRIPGCTYSFPQIASIGLREQDAGDRALKIGRFPLYANGKAVVSGHTEGMIKTIFDAETGALLGAHLIGDSVTELIQGFTVAIGLETTEHELLETIF
;
A
#
# COMPACT_ATOMS: atom_id res chain seq x y z
N SER A 1 -21.26 1.16 0.58
CA SER A 1 -21.81 1.38 -0.76
C SER A 1 -23.12 2.19 -0.78
N GLN A 2 -23.99 2.14 0.25
CA GLN A 2 -25.22 2.97 0.27
C GLN A 2 -24.92 4.46 0.23
N GLY A 3 -23.91 4.93 0.96
CA GLY A 3 -23.47 6.33 0.93
C GLY A 3 -23.02 6.78 -0.48
N ILE A 4 -22.28 5.93 -1.19
CA ILE A 4 -21.86 6.23 -2.58
C ILE A 4 -23.08 6.31 -3.51
N ALA A 5 -24.03 5.39 -3.40
CA ALA A 5 -25.27 5.42 -4.20
C ALA A 5 -26.07 6.72 -3.97
N GLN A 6 -26.12 7.20 -2.71
CA GLN A 6 -26.76 8.48 -2.38
C GLN A 6 -26.01 9.66 -2.99
N LEU A 7 -24.66 9.65 -3.01
CA LEU A 7 -23.85 10.68 -3.64
C LEU A 7 -24.06 10.71 -5.17
N MET A 8 -24.11 9.55 -5.83
CA MET A 8 -24.42 9.46 -7.26
C MET A 8 -25.77 10.10 -7.56
N LYS A 9 -26.83 9.72 -6.80
CA LYS A 9 -28.18 10.28 -6.96
C LYS A 9 -28.21 11.78 -6.70
N LYS A 10 -27.57 12.25 -5.61
CA LYS A 10 -27.50 13.69 -5.26
C LYS A 10 -26.87 14.52 -6.36
N ASN A 11 -25.80 14.01 -6.97
CA ASN A 11 -25.05 14.69 -8.02
C ASN A 11 -25.56 14.39 -9.44
N LYS A 12 -26.70 13.66 -9.57
CA LYS A 12 -27.31 13.29 -10.86
C LYS A 12 -26.35 12.52 -11.77
N ILE A 13 -25.51 11.67 -11.19
CA ILE A 13 -24.59 10.81 -11.92
C ILE A 13 -25.36 9.54 -12.30
N GLU A 14 -25.40 9.24 -13.58
CA GLU A 14 -26.01 8.01 -14.08
C GLU A 14 -25.07 6.83 -13.85
N VAL A 15 -25.63 5.71 -13.37
CA VAL A 15 -24.86 4.51 -13.02
C VAL A 15 -25.33 3.35 -13.89
N PHE A 16 -24.40 2.80 -14.67
CA PHE A 16 -24.59 1.60 -15.47
C PHE A 16 -23.94 0.42 -14.77
N THR A 17 -24.66 -0.69 -14.63
CA THR A 17 -24.16 -1.89 -13.94
C THR A 17 -23.90 -3.00 -14.96
N GLY A 18 -22.70 -3.55 -14.94
CA GLY A 18 -22.28 -4.64 -15.82
C GLY A 18 -20.77 -4.63 -16.04
N ASP A 19 -20.30 -5.61 -16.81
CA ASP A 19 -18.91 -5.65 -17.26
C ASP A 19 -18.72 -4.60 -18.37
N ALA A 20 -17.72 -3.74 -18.19
CA ALA A 20 -17.43 -2.65 -19.09
C ALA A 20 -16.16 -2.95 -19.90
N SER A 21 -16.16 -2.59 -21.19
CA SER A 21 -14.97 -2.61 -22.05
C SER A 21 -14.88 -1.36 -22.92
N ILE A 22 -13.67 -0.92 -23.22
CA ILE A 22 -13.43 0.23 -24.08
C ILE A 22 -13.27 -0.30 -25.52
N VAL A 23 -14.28 -0.04 -26.36
CA VAL A 23 -14.31 -0.56 -27.74
C VAL A 23 -13.57 0.34 -28.72
N SER A 24 -13.50 1.62 -28.42
CA SER A 24 -12.68 2.63 -29.11
C SER A 24 -12.50 3.86 -28.24
N VAL A 25 -11.62 4.77 -28.63
CA VAL A 25 -11.51 6.07 -27.95
C VAL A 25 -12.87 6.77 -27.97
N GLY A 26 -13.38 7.15 -26.79
CA GLY A 26 -14.68 7.80 -26.63
C GLY A 26 -15.89 6.84 -26.64
N GLN A 27 -15.68 5.51 -26.62
CA GLN A 27 -16.76 4.54 -26.57
C GLN A 27 -16.53 3.44 -25.55
N VAL A 28 -17.48 3.27 -24.62
CA VAL A 28 -17.46 2.23 -23.58
C VAL A 28 -18.69 1.36 -23.76
N GLN A 29 -18.50 0.05 -23.89
CA GLN A 29 -19.58 -0.93 -23.91
C GLN A 29 -19.84 -1.45 -22.53
N VAL A 30 -21.12 -1.50 -22.11
CA VAL A 30 -21.59 -2.13 -20.88
C VAL A 30 -22.76 -3.05 -21.22
N GLY A 31 -22.53 -4.38 -21.17
CA GLY A 31 -23.47 -5.35 -21.71
C GLY A 31 -23.74 -5.09 -23.21
N ASP A 32 -25.02 -4.90 -23.57
CA ASP A 32 -25.43 -4.62 -24.96
C ASP A 32 -25.44 -3.11 -25.30
N GLN A 33 -25.14 -2.23 -24.34
CA GLN A 33 -25.21 -0.78 -24.51
C GLN A 33 -23.82 -0.20 -24.77
N VAL A 34 -23.74 0.71 -25.75
CA VAL A 34 -22.53 1.53 -26.03
C VAL A 34 -22.77 2.95 -25.54
N LEU A 35 -21.92 3.40 -24.65
CA LEU A 35 -21.87 4.77 -24.13
C LEU A 35 -20.84 5.58 -24.91
N VAL A 36 -21.22 6.79 -25.36
CA VAL A 36 -20.33 7.71 -26.05
C VAL A 36 -19.93 8.83 -25.09
N THR A 37 -18.64 9.14 -25.04
CA THR A 37 -18.08 10.12 -24.09
C THR A 37 -16.82 10.79 -24.64
N ASP A 38 -16.55 12.02 -24.21
CA ASP A 38 -15.33 12.74 -24.57
C ASP A 38 -14.10 12.25 -23.78
N SER A 39 -14.31 11.70 -22.58
CA SER A 39 -13.23 11.24 -21.73
C SER A 39 -13.62 9.95 -21.01
N ILE A 40 -12.65 9.04 -20.84
CA ILE A 40 -12.81 7.78 -20.12
C ILE A 40 -11.83 7.78 -18.94
N LEU A 41 -12.34 7.54 -17.73
CA LEU A 41 -11.52 7.39 -16.51
C LEU A 41 -11.59 5.98 -16.00
N ILE A 42 -10.47 5.25 -16.02
CA ILE A 42 -10.34 3.88 -15.57
C ILE A 42 -10.00 3.88 -14.08
N ALA A 43 -10.86 3.27 -13.25
CA ALA A 43 -10.69 3.17 -11.79
C ALA A 43 -11.02 1.75 -11.30
N THR A 44 -10.60 0.73 -12.03
CA THR A 44 -10.95 -0.67 -11.81
C THR A 44 -10.20 -1.32 -10.65
N GLY A 45 -9.22 -0.61 -10.08
CA GLY A 45 -8.45 -1.08 -8.93
C GLY A 45 -7.44 -2.16 -9.29
N ALA A 46 -7.08 -2.96 -8.30
CA ALA A 46 -6.12 -4.05 -8.45
C ALA A 46 -6.68 -5.36 -7.90
N GLU A 47 -6.02 -6.44 -8.25
CA GLU A 47 -6.27 -7.79 -7.73
C GLU A 47 -4.97 -8.38 -7.18
N GLN A 48 -5.12 -9.32 -6.27
CA GLN A 48 -4.00 -9.98 -5.63
C GLN A 48 -3.32 -10.93 -6.58
N LYS A 49 -1.98 -10.95 -6.55
CA LYS A 49 -1.18 -11.87 -7.36
C LYS A 49 -1.16 -13.25 -6.73
N SER A 50 -1.22 -14.28 -7.57
CA SER A 50 -0.83 -15.64 -7.22
C SER A 50 0.70 -15.74 -7.15
N LEU A 51 1.21 -16.72 -6.44
CA LEU A 51 2.65 -17.01 -6.38
C LEU A 51 3.01 -18.16 -7.31
N GLY A 52 3.33 -17.84 -8.55
CA GLY A 52 3.57 -18.87 -9.58
C GLY A 52 2.36 -19.77 -9.78
N PRO A 53 2.49 -21.10 -9.64
CA PRO A 53 1.37 -22.03 -9.75
C PRO A 53 0.47 -22.08 -8.52
N ILE A 54 0.87 -21.42 -7.42
CA ILE A 54 0.12 -21.41 -6.16
C ILE A 54 -1.01 -20.40 -6.27
N ALA A 55 -2.23 -20.88 -6.33
CA ALA A 55 -3.43 -20.04 -6.42
C ALA A 55 -4.11 -19.89 -5.06
N ILE A 56 -4.78 -18.76 -4.87
CA ILE A 56 -5.72 -18.56 -3.77
C ILE A 56 -6.91 -19.46 -4.03
N ASP A 57 -7.21 -20.39 -3.10
CA ASP A 57 -8.30 -21.34 -3.20
C ASP A 57 -9.57 -20.89 -2.45
N GLY A 58 -9.44 -19.85 -1.63
CA GLY A 58 -10.52 -19.31 -0.80
C GLY A 58 -10.92 -20.21 0.37
N GLN A 59 -10.24 -21.33 0.59
CA GLN A 59 -10.50 -22.29 1.66
C GLN A 59 -9.41 -22.26 2.73
N GLN A 60 -8.19 -22.67 2.39
CA GLN A 60 -7.02 -22.64 3.25
C GLN A 60 -5.94 -21.70 2.76
N ILE A 61 -5.83 -21.45 1.45
CA ILE A 61 -4.90 -20.48 0.88
C ILE A 61 -5.69 -19.21 0.54
N TRP A 62 -5.46 -18.18 1.35
CA TRP A 62 -6.22 -16.94 1.33
C TRP A 62 -5.49 -15.81 0.63
N GLY A 63 -6.27 -14.93 0.07
CA GLY A 63 -5.88 -13.57 -0.22
C GLY A 63 -6.30 -12.60 0.89
N ALA A 64 -6.07 -11.31 0.68
CA ALA A 64 -6.50 -10.28 1.63
C ALA A 64 -8.01 -10.28 1.86
N ARG A 65 -8.79 -10.60 0.83
CA ARG A 65 -10.27 -10.62 0.92
C ARG A 65 -10.77 -11.72 1.86
N GLU A 66 -10.27 -12.93 1.71
CA GLU A 66 -10.62 -14.08 2.54
C GLU A 66 -10.08 -13.89 3.97
N ALA A 67 -8.86 -13.35 4.09
CA ALA A 67 -8.24 -13.06 5.38
C ALA A 67 -8.99 -12.01 6.21
N MET A 68 -9.76 -11.11 5.60
CA MET A 68 -10.61 -10.15 6.33
C MET A 68 -11.90 -10.76 6.87
N THR A 69 -12.34 -11.91 6.35
CA THR A 69 -13.61 -12.54 6.73
C THR A 69 -13.49 -14.05 6.90
N PRO A 70 -12.56 -14.53 7.73
CA PRO A 70 -12.35 -15.96 7.92
C PRO A 70 -13.58 -16.61 8.59
N THR A 71 -13.88 -17.85 8.25
CA THR A 71 -14.96 -18.62 8.89
C THR A 71 -14.57 -19.13 10.27
N ALA A 72 -13.26 -19.30 10.51
CA ALA A 72 -12.68 -19.71 11.79
C ALA A 72 -11.30 -19.08 11.96
N LEU A 73 -10.88 -18.85 13.20
CA LEU A 73 -9.55 -18.36 13.49
C LEU A 73 -8.54 -19.54 13.38
N PRO A 74 -7.53 -19.46 12.48
CA PRO A 74 -6.50 -20.48 12.39
C PRO A 74 -5.61 -20.46 13.64
N ALA A 75 -5.29 -21.61 14.21
CA ALA A 75 -4.35 -21.68 15.32
C ALA A 75 -2.91 -21.43 14.84
N ARG A 76 -2.55 -21.99 13.66
CA ARG A 76 -1.24 -21.83 13.02
C ARG A 76 -1.44 -21.18 11.65
N LEU A 77 -0.88 -20.00 11.46
CA LEU A 77 -1.04 -19.20 10.24
C LEU A 77 0.31 -18.91 9.61
N LEU A 78 0.44 -19.23 8.33
CA LEU A 78 1.54 -18.76 7.48
C LEU A 78 1.14 -17.50 6.72
N ILE A 79 2.00 -16.49 6.71
CA ILE A 79 1.84 -15.31 5.86
C ILE A 79 3.06 -15.21 4.95
N VAL A 80 2.82 -15.21 3.64
CA VAL A 80 3.86 -15.14 2.61
C VAL A 80 3.89 -13.76 2.00
N GLY A 81 5.01 -13.05 2.20
CA GLY A 81 5.21 -11.65 1.86
C GLY A 81 5.02 -10.73 3.07
N ALA A 82 6.10 -10.03 3.46
CA ALA A 82 6.13 -9.13 4.60
C ALA A 82 6.15 -7.65 4.18
N GLY A 83 5.41 -7.29 3.14
CA GLY A 83 5.01 -5.91 2.87
C GLY A 83 3.96 -5.42 3.87
N ALA A 84 3.44 -4.21 3.70
CA ALA A 84 2.46 -3.60 4.61
C ALA A 84 1.27 -4.54 4.90
N ILE A 85 0.65 -5.13 3.87
CA ILE A 85 -0.50 -6.05 3.99
C ILE A 85 -0.14 -7.28 4.85
N GLY A 86 1.02 -7.91 4.60
CA GLY A 86 1.44 -9.10 5.35
C GLY A 86 1.73 -8.78 6.81
N VAL A 87 2.37 -7.65 7.07
CA VAL A 87 2.66 -7.17 8.44
C VAL A 87 1.37 -6.81 9.19
N GLU A 88 0.41 -6.18 8.55
CA GLU A 88 -0.89 -5.88 9.15
C GLU A 88 -1.64 -7.16 9.53
N PHE A 89 -1.75 -8.13 8.63
CA PHE A 89 -2.37 -9.42 8.95
C PHE A 89 -1.59 -10.19 10.03
N ALA A 90 -0.25 -10.16 10.01
CA ALA A 90 0.56 -10.81 11.05
C ALA A 90 0.26 -10.22 12.43
N SER A 91 0.21 -8.89 12.53
CA SER A 91 -0.13 -8.18 13.75
C SER A 91 -1.57 -8.49 14.20
N PHE A 92 -2.53 -8.45 13.28
CA PHE A 92 -3.94 -8.70 13.54
C PHE A 92 -4.19 -10.13 14.04
N TYR A 93 -3.74 -11.15 13.32
CA TYR A 93 -3.97 -12.54 13.69
C TYR A 93 -3.21 -12.94 14.95
N ARG A 94 -2.01 -12.37 15.16
CA ARG A 94 -1.26 -12.57 16.40
C ARG A 94 -2.01 -12.00 17.60
N ALA A 95 -2.61 -10.83 17.46
CA ALA A 95 -3.43 -10.22 18.51
C ALA A 95 -4.69 -11.05 18.85
N LEU A 96 -5.23 -11.78 17.88
CA LEU A 96 -6.35 -12.71 18.08
C LEU A 96 -5.91 -14.06 18.67
N GLY A 97 -4.60 -14.34 18.78
CA GLY A 97 -4.07 -15.54 19.43
C GLY A 97 -3.49 -16.59 18.50
N SER A 98 -3.47 -16.38 17.19
CA SER A 98 -2.83 -17.29 16.24
C SER A 98 -1.31 -17.37 16.47
N ALA A 99 -0.72 -18.54 16.28
CA ALA A 99 0.71 -18.69 16.07
C ALA A 99 1.03 -18.32 14.62
N VAL A 100 1.71 -17.17 14.43
CA VAL A 100 1.95 -16.60 13.11
C VAL A 100 3.40 -16.79 12.70
N THR A 101 3.61 -17.31 11.48
CA THR A 101 4.90 -17.29 10.76
C THR A 101 4.77 -16.31 9.61
N LEU A 102 5.63 -15.29 9.58
CA LEU A 102 5.72 -14.27 8.53
C LEU A 102 6.98 -14.52 7.71
N LEU A 103 6.80 -14.90 6.43
CA LEU A 103 7.88 -15.28 5.52
C LEU A 103 8.11 -14.18 4.48
N GLU A 104 9.38 -13.80 4.26
CA GLU A 104 9.78 -12.79 3.28
C GLU A 104 11.04 -13.22 2.53
N VAL A 105 10.99 -13.12 1.21
CA VAL A 105 12.13 -13.46 0.33
C VAL A 105 13.21 -12.39 0.35
N ALA A 106 12.83 -11.13 0.58
CA ALA A 106 13.77 -10.03 0.73
C ALA A 106 14.53 -10.12 2.08
N PRO A 107 15.70 -9.48 2.20
CA PRO A 107 16.50 -9.50 3.43
C PRO A 107 15.83 -8.79 4.62
N ASN A 108 14.81 -7.96 4.37
CA ASN A 108 14.10 -7.20 5.38
C ASN A 108 12.59 -7.26 5.14
N ILE A 109 11.80 -7.19 6.21
CA ILE A 109 10.37 -6.93 6.10
C ILE A 109 10.13 -5.48 5.66
N LEU A 110 8.93 -5.15 5.18
CA LEU A 110 8.56 -3.79 4.78
C LEU A 110 9.60 -3.14 3.84
N PRO A 111 9.91 -3.73 2.70
CA PRO A 111 11.01 -3.27 1.83
C PRO A 111 10.80 -1.87 1.25
N ALA A 112 9.58 -1.32 1.36
CA ALA A 112 9.28 0.05 0.98
C ALA A 112 9.62 1.09 2.06
N GLU A 113 9.89 0.66 3.30
CA GLU A 113 10.20 1.54 4.42
C GLU A 113 11.70 1.85 4.53
N ASP A 114 12.03 2.85 5.36
CA ASP A 114 13.41 3.13 5.74
C ASP A 114 14.00 1.94 6.53
N THR A 115 15.28 1.67 6.34
CA THR A 115 15.96 0.46 6.89
C THR A 115 15.91 0.40 8.41
N ASP A 116 16.05 1.55 9.09
CA ASP A 116 15.96 1.61 10.56
C ASP A 116 14.55 1.24 11.03
N ILE A 117 13.52 1.69 10.32
CA ILE A 117 12.11 1.39 10.63
C ILE A 117 11.81 -0.09 10.39
N SER A 118 12.28 -0.65 9.25
CA SER A 118 12.13 -2.08 8.96
C SER A 118 12.76 -2.97 10.03
N ALA A 119 13.96 -2.62 10.50
CA ALA A 119 14.64 -3.37 11.55
C ALA A 119 13.88 -3.31 12.88
N LEU A 120 13.47 -2.12 13.31
CA LEU A 120 12.66 -1.95 14.52
C LEU A 120 11.31 -2.68 14.44
N ALA A 121 10.67 -2.69 13.27
CA ALA A 121 9.44 -3.41 13.04
C ALA A 121 9.62 -4.93 13.18
N ALA A 122 10.69 -5.49 12.59
CA ALA A 122 10.99 -6.91 12.70
C ALA A 122 11.23 -7.34 14.16
N ASP A 123 12.00 -6.54 14.91
CA ASP A 123 12.26 -6.77 16.33
C ASP A 123 10.96 -6.71 17.16
N ALA A 124 10.14 -5.69 16.95
CA ALA A 124 8.89 -5.50 17.68
C ALA A 124 7.88 -6.63 17.42
N LEU A 125 7.75 -7.09 16.16
CA LEU A 125 6.89 -8.21 15.79
C LEU A 125 7.39 -9.53 16.41
N SER A 126 8.71 -9.76 16.38
CA SER A 126 9.33 -10.96 16.99
C SER A 126 9.15 -11.00 18.49
N GLN A 127 9.32 -9.88 19.19
CA GLN A 127 9.07 -9.77 20.63
C GLN A 127 7.59 -10.06 21.00
N ARG A 128 6.66 -9.80 20.07
CA ARG A 128 5.23 -10.16 20.22
C ARG A 128 4.92 -11.61 19.88
N GLY A 129 5.94 -12.40 19.54
CA GLY A 129 5.83 -13.83 19.27
C GLY A 129 5.37 -14.16 17.85
N ILE A 130 5.59 -13.28 16.89
CA ILE A 130 5.51 -13.58 15.46
C ILE A 130 6.85 -14.17 15.03
N ASN A 131 6.83 -15.34 14.37
CA ASN A 131 8.02 -15.95 13.81
C ASN A 131 8.35 -15.27 12.47
N VAL A 132 9.24 -14.27 12.50
CA VAL A 132 9.65 -13.51 11.32
C VAL A 132 10.83 -14.20 10.65
N GLN A 133 10.66 -14.63 9.39
CA GLN A 133 11.68 -15.29 8.57
C GLN A 133 11.93 -14.45 7.31
N VAL A 134 13.12 -13.89 7.19
CA VAL A 134 13.55 -13.07 6.05
C VAL A 134 14.64 -13.77 5.24
N GLY A 135 14.83 -13.37 3.99
CA GLY A 135 15.81 -13.96 3.09
C GLY A 135 15.44 -15.39 2.65
N GLN A 136 14.21 -15.82 2.87
CA GLN A 136 13.76 -17.17 2.57
C GLN A 136 12.52 -17.13 1.68
N GLY A 137 12.57 -17.89 0.59
CA GLY A 137 11.43 -18.10 -0.30
C GLY A 137 10.57 -19.27 0.14
N LEU A 138 9.38 -19.34 -0.43
CA LEU A 138 8.48 -20.48 -0.36
C LEU A 138 8.79 -21.42 -1.53
N ASP A 139 9.22 -22.65 -1.24
CA ASP A 139 9.54 -23.66 -2.26
C ASP A 139 8.29 -24.37 -2.78
N GLY A 140 7.26 -24.49 -1.92
CA GLY A 140 5.98 -25.10 -2.27
C GLY A 140 4.89 -24.78 -1.26
N LEU A 141 3.63 -24.74 -1.73
CA LEU A 141 2.44 -24.58 -0.89
C LEU A 141 1.30 -25.39 -1.50
N ALA A 142 0.67 -26.20 -0.70
CA ALA A 142 -0.48 -27.01 -1.11
C ALA A 142 -1.51 -27.12 0.00
N SER A 143 -2.78 -27.16 -0.37
CA SER A 143 -3.88 -27.55 0.52
C SER A 143 -4.00 -29.06 0.52
N VAL A 144 -3.85 -29.71 1.69
CA VAL A 144 -3.87 -31.15 1.86
C VAL A 144 -4.75 -31.49 3.07
N ASP A 145 -5.78 -32.28 2.86
CA ASP A 145 -6.68 -32.79 3.93
C ASP A 145 -7.21 -31.73 4.90
N GLY A 146 -7.45 -30.51 4.41
CA GLY A 146 -7.98 -29.40 5.21
C GLY A 146 -6.93 -28.58 5.96
N CYS A 147 -5.66 -28.85 5.73
CA CYS A 147 -4.49 -28.09 6.22
C CYS A 147 -3.70 -27.53 5.05
N VAL A 148 -2.70 -26.69 5.34
CA VAL A 148 -1.73 -26.21 4.38
C VAL A 148 -0.37 -26.79 4.67
N GLU A 149 0.21 -27.48 3.70
CA GLU A 149 1.61 -27.89 3.74
C GLU A 149 2.44 -26.85 2.99
N ALA A 150 3.42 -26.27 3.68
CA ALA A 150 4.37 -25.30 3.13
C ALA A 150 5.78 -25.85 3.18
N THR A 151 6.49 -25.85 2.06
CA THR A 151 7.91 -26.19 2.01
C THR A 151 8.73 -24.92 2.03
N ILE A 152 9.56 -24.77 3.08
CA ILE A 152 10.41 -23.59 3.32
C ILE A 152 11.82 -24.11 3.62
N ALA A 153 12.81 -23.64 2.84
CA ALA A 153 14.21 -24.10 2.97
C ALA A 153 14.37 -25.63 3.00
N GLY A 154 13.55 -26.35 2.23
CA GLY A 154 13.55 -27.82 2.11
C GLY A 154 12.84 -28.56 3.25
N GLU A 155 12.28 -27.87 4.24
CA GLU A 155 11.46 -28.46 5.30
C GLU A 155 9.98 -28.25 5.01
N THR A 156 9.16 -29.31 5.22
CA THR A 156 7.71 -29.21 5.09
C THR A 156 7.08 -28.95 6.46
N LEU A 157 6.38 -27.85 6.56
CA LEU A 157 5.68 -27.39 7.76
C LEU A 157 4.17 -27.37 7.51
N GLU A 158 3.39 -27.68 8.53
CA GLU A 158 1.93 -27.72 8.48
C GLU A 158 1.31 -26.50 9.16
N PHE A 159 0.34 -25.86 8.48
CA PHE A 159 -0.45 -24.72 8.95
C PHE A 159 -1.94 -24.99 8.75
N ASP A 160 -2.79 -24.28 9.50
CA ASP A 160 -4.24 -24.38 9.35
C ASP A 160 -4.72 -23.50 8.19
N ALA A 161 -3.99 -22.42 7.89
CA ALA A 161 -4.23 -21.54 6.74
C ALA A 161 -2.95 -20.83 6.32
N ALA A 162 -2.93 -20.32 5.08
CA ALA A 162 -1.88 -19.44 4.58
C ALA A 162 -2.48 -18.18 3.93
N ILE A 163 -1.84 -17.03 4.13
CA ILE A 163 -2.17 -15.77 3.44
C ILE A 163 -1.06 -15.47 2.44
N LEU A 164 -1.42 -15.29 1.16
CA LEU A 164 -0.51 -14.80 0.13
C LEU A 164 -0.61 -13.28 0.07
N SER A 165 0.45 -12.57 0.40
CA SER A 165 0.57 -11.09 0.35
C SER A 165 1.74 -10.64 -0.51
N VAL A 166 1.92 -11.31 -1.66
CA VAL A 166 3.05 -11.15 -2.59
C VAL A 166 2.86 -10.03 -3.62
N GLY A 167 1.97 -9.11 -3.33
CA GLY A 167 1.68 -7.95 -4.15
C GLY A 167 0.39 -8.05 -4.96
N VAL A 168 0.13 -7.00 -5.73
CA VAL A 168 -1.10 -6.84 -6.53
C VAL A 168 -0.76 -6.53 -7.99
N ALA A 169 -1.73 -6.70 -8.88
CA ALA A 169 -1.69 -6.27 -10.28
C ALA A 169 -2.95 -5.48 -10.61
N GLY A 170 -2.87 -4.54 -11.54
CA GLY A 170 -4.04 -3.78 -11.97
C GLY A 170 -5.10 -4.67 -12.60
N ARG A 171 -6.37 -4.39 -12.33
CA ARG A 171 -7.50 -5.05 -13.01
C ARG A 171 -7.69 -4.45 -14.39
N VAL A 172 -7.01 -5.04 -15.35
CA VAL A 172 -6.96 -4.57 -16.74
C VAL A 172 -7.57 -5.53 -17.74
N GLN A 173 -7.86 -6.77 -17.30
CA GLN A 173 -8.41 -7.82 -18.16
C GLN A 173 -9.81 -7.44 -18.63
N GLY A 174 -10.09 -7.70 -19.92
CA GLY A 174 -11.40 -7.45 -20.53
C GLY A 174 -11.69 -5.99 -20.84
N LEU A 175 -10.82 -5.06 -20.47
CA LEU A 175 -11.03 -3.62 -20.71
C LEU A 175 -10.76 -3.17 -22.17
N GLY A 176 -10.15 -4.02 -23.02
CA GLY A 176 -9.84 -3.67 -24.41
C GLY A 176 -8.58 -2.83 -24.59
N LEU A 177 -7.73 -2.71 -23.57
CA LEU A 177 -6.56 -1.79 -23.55
C LEU A 177 -5.49 -2.16 -24.58
N ASP A 178 -5.25 -3.45 -24.80
CA ASP A 178 -4.25 -3.93 -25.77
C ASP A 178 -4.60 -3.49 -27.21
N ALA A 179 -5.89 -3.60 -27.57
CA ALA A 179 -6.39 -3.18 -28.90
C ALA A 179 -6.25 -1.68 -29.13
N LEU A 180 -6.26 -0.89 -28.06
CA LEU A 180 -6.10 0.56 -28.11
C LEU A 180 -4.64 1.00 -28.03
N GLY A 181 -3.72 0.11 -27.70
CA GLY A 181 -2.30 0.41 -27.52
C GLY A 181 -1.99 1.24 -26.25
N VAL A 182 -2.80 1.06 -25.20
CA VAL A 182 -2.53 1.70 -23.90
C VAL A 182 -1.26 1.15 -23.29
N ALA A 183 -0.32 2.01 -22.93
CA ALA A 183 0.95 1.61 -22.34
C ALA A 183 0.77 0.99 -20.95
N MET A 184 1.44 -0.15 -20.72
CA MET A 184 1.40 -0.91 -19.49
C MET A 184 2.81 -1.11 -18.93
N ASP A 185 2.95 -1.08 -17.60
CA ASP A 185 4.17 -1.48 -16.91
C ASP A 185 3.85 -2.45 -15.78
N ARG A 186 4.44 -3.66 -15.81
CA ARG A 186 4.30 -4.71 -14.77
C ARG A 186 2.86 -5.00 -14.33
N GLY A 187 1.90 -4.88 -15.28
CA GLY A 187 0.49 -5.14 -15.03
C GLY A 187 -0.32 -3.92 -14.57
N PHE A 188 0.24 -2.72 -14.64
CA PHE A 188 -0.45 -1.48 -14.32
C PHE A 188 -0.52 -0.56 -15.55
N ILE A 189 -1.53 0.30 -15.59
CA ILE A 189 -1.65 1.32 -16.65
C ILE A 189 -0.64 2.44 -16.37
N VAL A 190 0.18 2.77 -17.37
CA VAL A 190 1.12 3.89 -17.28
C VAL A 190 0.35 5.21 -17.49
N VAL A 191 0.52 6.13 -16.53
CA VAL A 191 -0.07 7.48 -16.57
C VAL A 191 0.99 8.54 -16.32
N ASP A 192 0.76 9.74 -16.84
CA ASP A 192 1.54 10.93 -16.50
C ASP A 192 1.13 11.52 -15.13
N GLU A 193 1.74 12.63 -14.73
CA GLU A 193 1.42 13.33 -13.48
C GLU A 193 -0.01 13.90 -13.42
N ARG A 194 -0.71 13.98 -14.55
CA ARG A 194 -2.11 14.42 -14.68
C ARG A 194 -3.09 13.26 -14.84
N GLN A 195 -2.62 12.04 -14.64
CA GLN A 195 -3.37 10.78 -14.73
C GLN A 195 -3.83 10.44 -16.16
N GLN A 196 -3.24 11.05 -17.20
CA GLN A 196 -3.51 10.73 -18.58
C GLN A 196 -2.68 9.52 -19.00
N THR A 197 -3.29 8.57 -19.72
CA THR A 197 -2.60 7.42 -20.31
C THR A 197 -1.85 7.82 -21.58
N SER A 198 -1.18 6.85 -22.22
CA SER A 198 -0.57 7.05 -23.54
C SER A 198 -1.58 7.41 -24.65
N ILE A 199 -2.88 7.24 -24.40
CA ILE A 199 -3.96 7.49 -25.37
C ILE A 199 -4.74 8.74 -24.95
N PRO A 200 -4.78 9.80 -25.76
CA PRO A 200 -5.55 11.01 -25.45
C PRO A 200 -7.03 10.72 -25.17
N GLY A 201 -7.57 11.36 -24.14
CA GLY A 201 -8.95 11.18 -23.70
C GLY A 201 -9.18 9.95 -22.81
N ILE A 202 -8.14 9.14 -22.55
CA ILE A 202 -8.20 8.02 -21.60
C ILE A 202 -7.28 8.29 -20.42
N TYR A 203 -7.84 8.21 -19.21
CA TYR A 203 -7.20 8.45 -17.93
C TYR A 203 -7.27 7.18 -17.07
N ALA A 204 -6.37 7.04 -16.09
CA ALA A 204 -6.46 5.96 -15.09
C ALA A 204 -6.01 6.47 -13.71
N ILE A 205 -6.68 5.99 -12.67
CA ILE A 205 -6.46 6.39 -11.28
C ILE A 205 -6.54 5.20 -10.32
N GLY A 206 -6.03 5.38 -9.12
CA GLY A 206 -6.04 4.39 -8.06
C GLY A 206 -5.07 3.25 -8.34
N ASP A 207 -5.41 2.06 -7.82
CA ASP A 207 -4.49 0.94 -7.83
C ASP A 207 -4.19 0.42 -9.23
N VAL A 208 -5.10 0.58 -10.20
CA VAL A 208 -4.85 0.19 -11.59
C VAL A 208 -3.75 1.02 -12.26
N ALA A 209 -3.49 2.24 -11.75
CA ALA A 209 -2.41 3.13 -12.20
C ALA A 209 -1.09 2.94 -11.42
N GLY A 210 -0.99 1.87 -10.62
CA GLY A 210 0.24 1.45 -9.96
C GLY A 210 0.41 1.96 -8.52
N ALA A 211 1.52 1.53 -7.94
CA ALA A 211 1.87 1.80 -6.54
C ALA A 211 2.19 3.30 -6.29
N PRO A 212 2.04 3.73 -5.00
CA PRO A 212 1.48 3.00 -3.88
C PRO A 212 -0.03 2.81 -3.99
N CYS A 213 -0.53 1.60 -3.65
CA CYS A 213 -1.96 1.28 -3.71
C CYS A 213 -2.65 1.76 -2.43
N LEU A 214 -2.96 3.06 -2.37
CA LEU A 214 -3.49 3.75 -1.20
C LEU A 214 -4.73 4.57 -1.55
N ALA A 215 -5.75 4.50 -0.69
CA ALA A 215 -7.03 5.16 -0.92
C ALA A 215 -6.91 6.70 -1.03
N HIS A 216 -6.06 7.33 -0.20
CA HIS A 216 -5.84 8.78 -0.25
C HIS A 216 -5.09 9.21 -1.52
N LYS A 217 -4.15 8.39 -2.03
CA LYS A 217 -3.53 8.60 -3.35
C LYS A 217 -4.61 8.56 -4.44
N ALA A 218 -5.44 7.51 -4.48
CA ALA A 218 -6.50 7.38 -5.48
C ALA A 218 -7.50 8.55 -5.44
N THR A 219 -7.84 9.05 -4.25
CA THR A 219 -8.70 10.24 -4.10
C THR A 219 -8.04 11.49 -4.68
N HIS A 220 -6.75 11.68 -4.42
CA HIS A 220 -6.02 12.85 -4.96
C HIS A 220 -5.84 12.75 -6.48
N GLU A 221 -5.53 11.58 -7.00
CA GLU A 221 -5.49 11.30 -8.44
C GLU A 221 -6.83 11.57 -9.12
N ALA A 222 -7.95 11.21 -8.46
CA ALA A 222 -9.29 11.49 -8.99
C ALA A 222 -9.57 12.99 -9.11
N MET A 223 -9.15 13.79 -8.15
CA MET A 223 -9.25 15.25 -8.24
C MET A 223 -8.42 15.81 -9.39
N ILE A 224 -7.15 15.40 -9.50
CA ILE A 224 -6.25 15.81 -10.60
C ILE A 224 -6.85 15.44 -11.95
N ALA A 225 -7.33 14.19 -12.12
CA ALA A 225 -7.92 13.74 -13.38
C ALA A 225 -9.19 14.54 -13.72
N ALA A 226 -10.08 14.76 -12.75
CA ALA A 226 -11.33 15.51 -12.97
C ALA A 226 -11.05 16.97 -13.39
N GLU A 227 -10.15 17.66 -12.70
CA GLU A 227 -9.77 19.02 -13.03
C GLU A 227 -9.05 19.11 -14.40
N THR A 228 -8.21 18.10 -14.72
CA THR A 228 -7.56 18.00 -16.03
C THR A 228 -8.59 17.82 -17.15
N ILE A 229 -9.56 16.93 -16.97
CA ILE A 229 -10.67 16.69 -17.92
C ILE A 229 -11.51 17.97 -18.08
N ALA A 230 -11.72 18.72 -17.00
CA ALA A 230 -12.44 19.99 -17.03
C ALA A 230 -11.64 21.14 -17.71
N GLY A 231 -10.38 20.91 -18.09
CA GLY A 231 -9.53 21.91 -18.72
C GLY A 231 -8.92 22.94 -17.75
N HIS A 232 -8.96 22.64 -16.44
CA HIS A 232 -8.35 23.49 -15.44
C HIS A 232 -6.83 23.22 -15.33
N PHE A 233 -6.09 24.26 -14.93
CA PHE A 233 -4.69 24.06 -14.58
C PHE A 233 -4.61 23.34 -13.22
N VAL A 234 -3.88 22.22 -13.19
CA VAL A 234 -3.60 21.48 -11.94
C VAL A 234 -2.09 21.22 -11.84
N GLN A 235 -1.61 21.27 -10.61
CA GLN A 235 -0.29 20.73 -10.31
C GLN A 235 -0.35 19.21 -10.39
N GLY A 236 0.59 18.60 -11.09
CA GLY A 236 0.69 17.15 -11.22
C GLY A 236 0.97 16.45 -9.89
N LEU A 237 0.68 15.15 -9.84
CA LEU A 237 0.91 14.33 -8.67
C LEU A 237 2.41 14.23 -8.34
N GLN A 238 2.78 14.62 -7.13
CA GLN A 238 4.13 14.46 -6.59
C GLN A 238 4.19 13.16 -5.80
N ARG A 239 4.74 12.11 -6.41
CA ARG A 239 4.73 10.76 -5.83
C ARG A 239 5.56 10.62 -4.56
N ASP A 240 6.61 11.40 -4.41
CA ASP A 240 7.48 11.49 -3.23
C ASP A 240 6.82 12.15 -2.01
N ARG A 241 5.65 12.79 -2.22
CA ARG A 241 4.87 13.45 -1.16
C ARG A 241 3.63 12.65 -0.72
N ILE A 242 3.54 11.39 -1.09
CA ILE A 242 2.43 10.50 -0.68
C ILE A 242 2.82 9.82 0.63
N PRO A 243 2.12 10.08 1.74
CA PRO A 243 2.40 9.39 3.00
C PRO A 243 1.96 7.93 2.91
N GLY A 244 2.78 7.03 3.46
CA GLY A 244 2.47 5.63 3.69
C GLY A 244 2.12 5.36 5.15
N CYS A 245 1.19 4.43 5.39
CA CYS A 245 0.85 3.95 6.72
C CYS A 245 0.71 2.42 6.70
N THR A 246 1.25 1.76 7.72
CA THR A 246 1.02 0.34 8.03
C THR A 246 0.35 0.25 9.39
N TYR A 247 -0.88 -0.25 9.39
CA TYR A 247 -1.75 -0.31 10.58
C TYR A 247 -1.50 -1.58 11.38
N SER A 248 -0.25 -1.76 11.78
CA SER A 248 0.20 -2.85 12.65
C SER A 248 0.30 -2.40 14.11
N PHE A 249 0.83 -3.24 14.98
CA PHE A 249 1.22 -2.86 16.32
C PHE A 249 2.66 -3.32 16.59
N PRO A 250 3.63 -2.35 16.69
CA PRO A 250 3.46 -0.90 16.59
C PRO A 250 3.03 -0.44 15.19
N GLN A 251 2.41 0.75 15.09
CA GLN A 251 2.09 1.39 13.81
C GLN A 251 3.36 1.89 13.13
N ILE A 252 3.29 2.01 11.80
CA ILE A 252 4.40 2.55 11.00
C ILE A 252 3.83 3.60 10.05
N ALA A 253 4.54 4.69 9.88
CA ALA A 253 4.17 5.74 8.94
C ALA A 253 5.40 6.40 8.34
N SER A 254 5.33 6.77 7.06
CA SER A 254 6.46 7.34 6.35
C SER A 254 6.03 8.32 5.27
N ILE A 255 6.91 9.26 4.94
CA ILE A 255 6.78 10.16 3.80
C ILE A 255 8.16 10.62 3.34
N GLY A 256 8.32 10.79 2.05
CA GLY A 256 9.51 11.41 1.44
C GLY A 256 10.70 10.47 1.30
N LEU A 257 11.89 11.07 1.30
CA LEU A 257 13.16 10.39 1.05
C LEU A 257 13.52 9.43 2.19
N ARG A 258 13.92 8.20 1.87
CA ARG A 258 14.55 7.26 2.81
C ARG A 258 16.06 7.48 2.83
N GLU A 259 16.72 7.25 3.97
CA GLU A 259 18.17 7.43 4.09
C GLU A 259 18.96 6.61 3.06
N GLN A 260 18.55 5.35 2.82
CA GLN A 260 19.21 4.46 1.86
C GLN A 260 19.08 4.88 0.39
N ASP A 261 18.15 5.78 0.06
CA ASP A 261 17.93 6.26 -1.31
C ASP A 261 18.59 7.61 -1.59
N ALA A 262 19.32 8.16 -0.62
CA ALA A 262 19.90 9.49 -0.72
C ALA A 262 21.01 9.63 -1.78
N GLY A 263 21.66 8.52 -2.18
CA GLY A 263 22.85 8.56 -3.03
C GLY A 263 23.97 9.38 -2.37
N ASP A 264 24.55 10.31 -3.14
CA ASP A 264 25.64 11.19 -2.67
C ASP A 264 25.14 12.48 -1.99
N ARG A 265 23.84 12.61 -1.74
CA ARG A 265 23.25 13.80 -1.13
C ARG A 265 23.68 13.90 0.34
N ALA A 266 24.18 15.06 0.74
CA ALA A 266 24.52 15.32 2.13
C ALA A 266 23.24 15.48 2.96
N LEU A 267 23.08 14.64 3.98
CA LEU A 267 21.90 14.61 4.84
C LEU A 267 22.25 15.00 6.27
N LYS A 268 21.28 15.62 6.94
CA LYS A 268 21.23 15.77 8.39
C LYS A 268 20.07 14.91 8.92
N ILE A 269 20.38 13.93 9.75
CA ILE A 269 19.42 12.91 10.19
C ILE A 269 19.18 13.06 11.69
N GLY A 270 17.90 13.24 12.05
CA GLY A 270 17.42 13.19 13.43
C GLY A 270 16.82 11.83 13.76
N ARG A 271 17.14 11.28 14.93
CA ARG A 271 16.53 10.05 15.46
C ARG A 271 16.10 10.31 16.90
N PHE A 272 14.80 10.16 17.17
CA PHE A 272 14.24 10.35 18.49
C PHE A 272 13.50 9.08 18.94
N PRO A 273 14.05 8.35 19.91
CA PRO A 273 13.42 7.13 20.41
C PRO A 273 12.24 7.48 21.32
N LEU A 274 11.11 6.75 21.17
CA LEU A 274 9.87 7.05 21.91
C LEU A 274 9.98 6.78 23.41
N TYR A 275 10.90 5.95 23.89
CA TYR A 275 11.12 5.78 25.33
C TYR A 275 11.58 7.10 26.03
N ALA A 276 12.08 8.07 25.28
CA ALA A 276 12.44 9.40 25.79
C ALA A 276 11.26 10.41 25.74
N ASN A 277 10.09 9.98 25.23
CA ASN A 277 8.90 10.82 25.15
C ASN A 277 7.99 10.63 26.37
N GLY A 278 7.68 11.71 27.07
CA GLY A 278 6.87 11.67 28.29
C GLY A 278 5.48 11.08 28.09
N LYS A 279 4.79 11.38 26.97
CA LYS A 279 3.49 10.81 26.67
C LYS A 279 3.59 9.30 26.38
N ALA A 280 4.60 8.86 25.64
CA ALA A 280 4.84 7.44 25.37
C ALA A 280 5.06 6.66 26.68
N VAL A 281 5.82 7.22 27.63
CA VAL A 281 6.02 6.63 28.96
C VAL A 281 4.71 6.54 29.74
N VAL A 282 3.90 7.61 29.76
CA VAL A 282 2.60 7.61 30.46
C VAL A 282 1.61 6.62 29.85
N SER A 283 1.58 6.48 28.53
CA SER A 283 0.70 5.53 27.83
C SER A 283 1.19 4.08 27.88
N GLY A 284 2.45 3.86 28.29
CA GLY A 284 3.06 2.52 28.32
C GLY A 284 3.51 2.01 26.96
N HIS A 285 3.51 2.85 25.91
CA HIS A 285 3.88 2.53 24.55
C HIS A 285 5.21 3.21 24.17
N THR A 286 6.29 2.76 24.77
CA THR A 286 7.61 3.36 24.62
C THR A 286 8.43 2.79 23.46
N GLU A 287 7.91 1.79 22.78
CA GLU A 287 8.56 1.18 21.62
C GLU A 287 8.43 2.09 20.40
N GLY A 288 9.55 2.27 19.71
CA GLY A 288 9.56 2.97 18.43
C GLY A 288 10.49 4.18 18.38
N MET A 289 10.41 4.87 17.25
CA MET A 289 11.30 5.97 16.90
C MET A 289 10.64 6.91 15.90
N ILE A 290 10.99 8.18 15.98
CA ILE A 290 10.76 9.17 14.92
C ILE A 290 12.11 9.47 14.28
N LYS A 291 12.21 9.26 12.96
CA LYS A 291 13.38 9.59 12.15
C LYS A 291 13.00 10.69 11.18
N THR A 292 13.80 11.76 11.14
CA THR A 292 13.65 12.87 10.20
C THR A 292 14.91 13.01 9.36
N ILE A 293 14.74 13.35 8.10
CA ILE A 293 15.81 13.49 7.13
C ILE A 293 15.72 14.89 6.53
N PHE A 294 16.79 15.66 6.71
CA PHE A 294 16.92 17.01 6.17
C PHE A 294 18.08 17.08 5.17
N ASP A 295 17.94 17.96 4.22
CA ASP A 295 19.04 18.37 3.36
C ASP A 295 20.07 19.15 4.18
N ALA A 296 21.34 18.75 4.13
CA ALA A 296 22.38 19.35 4.96
C ALA A 296 22.75 20.79 4.54
N GLU A 297 22.49 21.17 3.27
CA GLU A 297 22.82 22.48 2.73
C GLU A 297 21.69 23.49 2.92
N THR A 298 20.47 23.07 2.63
CA THR A 298 19.28 23.95 2.65
C THR A 298 18.47 23.86 3.92
N GLY A 299 18.65 22.81 4.71
CA GLY A 299 17.83 22.50 5.87
C GLY A 299 16.41 21.98 5.53
N ALA A 300 16.07 21.81 4.25
CA ALA A 300 14.74 21.36 3.84
C ALA A 300 14.41 19.96 4.38
N LEU A 301 13.20 19.76 4.87
CA LEU A 301 12.68 18.45 5.28
C LEU A 301 12.45 17.59 4.04
N LEU A 302 13.18 16.48 3.93
CA LEU A 302 13.14 15.55 2.80
C LEU A 302 12.34 14.29 3.08
N GLY A 303 12.30 13.86 4.34
CA GLY A 303 11.59 12.64 4.72
C GLY A 303 11.37 12.55 6.22
N ALA A 304 10.33 11.79 6.58
CA ALA A 304 10.01 11.43 7.95
C ALA A 304 9.53 9.98 8.00
N HIS A 305 10.10 9.19 8.90
CA HIS A 305 9.83 7.76 9.05
C HIS A 305 9.63 7.43 10.52
N LEU A 306 8.47 6.90 10.85
CA LEU A 306 7.99 6.75 12.19
C LEU A 306 7.56 5.31 12.46
N ILE A 307 7.88 4.80 13.64
CA ILE A 307 7.32 3.56 14.18
C ILE A 307 6.95 3.78 15.64
N GLY A 308 5.75 3.37 16.04
CA GLY A 308 5.28 3.51 17.41
C GLY A 308 3.76 3.66 17.52
N ASP A 309 3.29 4.05 18.70
CA ASP A 309 1.87 4.31 18.92
C ASP A 309 1.43 5.63 18.27
N SER A 310 0.28 5.60 17.61
CA SER A 310 -0.37 6.76 16.98
C SER A 310 0.46 7.48 15.90
N VAL A 311 1.50 6.84 15.33
CA VAL A 311 2.35 7.47 14.32
C VAL A 311 1.64 7.67 12.99
N THR A 312 0.60 6.88 12.70
CA THR A 312 -0.25 7.05 11.52
C THR A 312 -1.04 8.36 11.54
N GLU A 313 -1.27 8.93 12.72
CA GLU A 313 -1.85 10.26 12.89
C GLU A 313 -0.76 11.35 12.85
N LEU A 314 0.39 11.09 13.48
CA LEU A 314 1.48 12.07 13.56
C LEU A 314 2.10 12.38 12.20
N ILE A 315 2.13 11.43 11.26
CA ILE A 315 2.72 11.63 9.93
C ILE A 315 2.09 12.80 9.17
N GLN A 316 0.84 13.16 9.48
CA GLN A 316 0.16 14.26 8.81
C GLN A 316 0.88 15.60 9.01
N GLY A 317 1.44 15.86 10.19
CA GLY A 317 2.23 17.06 10.43
C GLY A 317 3.44 17.17 9.49
N PHE A 318 4.17 16.06 9.32
CA PHE A 318 5.30 16.00 8.41
C PHE A 318 4.87 16.07 6.93
N THR A 319 3.71 15.51 6.59
CA THR A 319 3.13 15.61 5.24
C THR A 319 2.86 17.06 4.85
N VAL A 320 2.25 17.83 5.75
CA VAL A 320 2.01 19.27 5.56
C VAL A 320 3.32 20.03 5.49
N ALA A 321 4.29 19.72 6.37
CA ALA A 321 5.59 20.37 6.39
C ALA A 321 6.37 20.17 5.07
N ILE A 322 6.44 18.94 4.54
CA ILE A 322 7.04 18.66 3.23
C ILE A 322 6.29 19.40 2.11
N GLY A 323 4.96 19.40 2.17
CA GLY A 323 4.11 20.11 1.19
C GLY A 323 4.38 21.62 1.14
N LEU A 324 4.74 22.21 2.27
CA LEU A 324 5.07 23.63 2.42
C LEU A 324 6.57 23.94 2.29
N GLU A 325 7.38 22.91 1.94
CA GLU A 325 8.85 23.05 1.79
C GLU A 325 9.53 23.56 3.05
N THR A 326 9.02 23.13 4.22
CA THR A 326 9.48 23.52 5.54
C THR A 326 10.92 23.05 5.78
N THR A 327 11.72 23.88 6.46
CA THR A 327 13.06 23.52 6.89
C THR A 327 13.08 23.08 8.37
N GLU A 328 14.25 22.58 8.84
CA GLU A 328 14.44 22.25 10.25
C GLU A 328 14.21 23.46 11.17
N HIS A 329 14.50 24.66 10.68
CA HIS A 329 14.35 25.89 11.46
C HIS A 329 12.88 26.15 11.81
N GLU A 330 11.98 26.11 10.85
CA GLU A 330 10.54 26.30 11.08
C GLU A 330 9.97 25.22 11.99
N LEU A 331 10.43 23.97 11.86
CA LEU A 331 9.99 22.88 12.74
C LEU A 331 10.45 23.11 14.19
N LEU A 332 11.66 23.61 14.41
CA LEU A 332 12.18 23.93 15.76
C LEU A 332 11.44 25.09 16.41
N GLU A 333 11.01 26.07 15.63
CA GLU A 333 10.26 27.24 16.11
C GLU A 333 8.76 26.97 16.29
N THR A 334 8.24 25.85 15.77
CA THR A 334 6.82 25.49 15.87
C THR A 334 6.52 24.91 17.25
N ILE A 335 5.46 25.41 17.87
CA ILE A 335 4.93 24.84 19.11
C ILE A 335 3.90 23.78 18.74
N PHE A 336 4.14 22.55 19.17
CA PHE A 336 3.26 21.39 18.91
C PHE A 336 2.35 21.08 20.09
#